data_f38c5cb1f2ae8524af0b3a1c8e9399fc
#
_entry.id   f38c5cb1f2ae8524af0b3a1c8e9399fc
#
_cell.length_a   1.000
_cell.length_b   1.000
_cell.length_c   1.000
_cell.angle_alpha   90.00
_cell.angle_beta   90.00
_cell.angle_gamma   90.00
#
_symmetry.space_group_name_H-M   'P 1'
#
loop_
_entity.id
_entity.type
_entity.pdbx_description
1 polymer ?
#
loop_
_entity_poly.entity_id
_entity_poly.type
_entity_poly.pdbx_seq_one_letter_code
_entity_poly.pdbx_strand_id
1 'polypeptide(L)'
;MIYIIDKDITFNTENGSLKSLKKGREVFLSSVNARVFKCLLEHGHETVSRETLLQQVWTDHGLSASSATLNQYISLTRRALTSVGFNERLIVTLSKKGYRLNRIIPVDRLRIDFPEPPQLADASVTLASPAATTKNTHHYFFILLRSLSIVVP
;
A
#
# COMPACT_ATOMS: atom_id res chain seq x y z
N MET A 1 4.22 -2.90 0.43
CA MET A 1 3.79 -2.08 1.60
C MET A 1 2.29 -1.83 1.54
N ILE A 2 1.59 -1.91 2.70
CA ILE A 2 0.13 -1.73 2.76
C ILE A 2 -0.20 -0.55 3.67
N TYR A 3 -1.09 0.32 3.23
CA TYR A 3 -1.71 1.36 4.04
C TYR A 3 -3.14 0.97 4.37
N ILE A 4 -3.60 1.30 5.59
CA ILE A 4 -4.98 1.16 6.02
C ILE A 4 -5.54 2.55 6.30
N ILE A 5 -6.64 2.89 5.66
CA ILE A 5 -7.30 4.19 5.74
C ILE A 5 -8.64 3.97 6.43
N ASP A 6 -8.90 4.71 7.50
CA ASP A 6 -10.14 4.65 8.28
C ASP A 6 -10.54 3.22 8.71
N LYS A 7 -9.56 2.37 8.98
CA LYS A 7 -9.76 0.96 9.38
C LYS A 7 -10.63 0.13 8.41
N ASP A 8 -10.85 0.64 7.20
CA ASP A 8 -11.68 -0.03 6.18
C ASP A 8 -10.97 -0.19 4.84
N ILE A 9 -10.33 0.85 4.34
CA ILE A 9 -9.73 0.81 3.01
C ILE A 9 -8.26 0.40 3.11
N THR A 10 -7.88 -0.65 2.41
CA THR A 10 -6.49 -1.06 2.24
C THR A 10 -5.98 -0.61 0.88
N PHE A 11 -4.75 -0.09 0.85
CA PHE A 11 -4.03 0.23 -0.37
C PHE A 11 -2.69 -0.49 -0.38
N ASN A 12 -2.49 -1.36 -1.36
CA ASN A 12 -1.22 -2.05 -1.59
C ASN A 12 -0.41 -1.29 -2.63
N THR A 13 0.75 -0.77 -2.24
CA THR A 13 1.61 0.05 -3.11
C THR A 13 2.34 -0.74 -4.18
N GLU A 14 2.41 -2.05 -4.08
CA GLU A 14 3.15 -2.91 -5.02
C GLU A 14 2.33 -3.21 -6.28
N ASN A 15 1.07 -3.55 -6.09
CA ASN A 15 0.18 -3.91 -7.20
C ASN A 15 -0.88 -2.84 -7.50
N GLY A 16 -0.94 -1.75 -6.72
CA GLY A 16 -1.93 -0.68 -6.89
C GLY A 16 -3.36 -1.06 -6.47
N SER A 17 -3.55 -2.17 -5.76
CA SER A 17 -4.87 -2.60 -5.29
C SER A 17 -5.39 -1.67 -4.19
N LEU A 18 -6.62 -1.21 -4.36
CA LEU A 18 -7.39 -0.43 -3.41
C LEU A 18 -8.67 -1.21 -3.08
N LYS A 19 -8.86 -1.61 -1.82
CA LYS A 19 -9.93 -2.52 -1.41
C LYS A 19 -10.62 -2.06 -0.14
N SER A 20 -11.95 -2.13 -0.11
CA SER A 20 -12.73 -1.99 1.14
C SER A 20 -12.87 -3.34 1.84
N LEU A 21 -12.47 -3.39 3.09
CA LEU A 21 -12.62 -4.58 3.95
C LEU A 21 -14.07 -4.84 4.30
N LYS A 22 -14.86 -3.78 4.52
CA LYS A 22 -16.28 -3.88 4.89
C LYS A 22 -17.17 -4.25 3.70
N LYS A 23 -16.90 -3.67 2.51
CA LYS A 23 -17.76 -3.86 1.33
C LYS A 23 -17.23 -4.92 0.36
N GLY A 24 -16.00 -5.38 0.54
CA GLY A 24 -15.35 -6.35 -0.34
C GLY A 24 -15.06 -5.84 -1.76
N ARG A 25 -15.30 -4.55 -2.04
CA ARG A 25 -15.04 -3.95 -3.35
C ARG A 25 -13.56 -3.67 -3.51
N GLU A 26 -13.04 -3.99 -4.68
CA GLU A 26 -11.63 -3.79 -5.03
C GLU A 26 -11.50 -3.15 -6.41
N VAL A 27 -10.55 -2.24 -6.55
CA VAL A 27 -10.15 -1.64 -7.82
C VAL A 27 -8.63 -1.54 -7.88
N PHE A 28 -8.08 -1.53 -9.09
CA PHE A 28 -6.65 -1.37 -9.30
C PHE A 28 -6.37 0.01 -9.88
N LEU A 29 -5.46 0.72 -9.24
CA LEU A 29 -4.95 1.99 -9.72
C LEU A 29 -3.90 1.75 -10.82
N SER A 30 -3.87 2.60 -11.85
CA SER A 30 -2.74 2.61 -12.78
C SER A 30 -1.44 2.93 -12.04
N SER A 31 -0.29 2.54 -12.60
CA SER A 31 1.02 2.74 -11.97
C SER A 31 1.28 4.20 -11.58
N VAL A 32 0.93 5.15 -12.44
CA VAL A 32 1.06 6.59 -12.14
C VAL A 32 0.11 7.02 -11.04
N ASN A 33 -1.15 6.55 -11.09
CA ASN A 33 -2.15 6.89 -10.08
C ASN A 33 -1.77 6.31 -8.70
N ALA A 34 -1.25 5.09 -8.68
CA ALA A 34 -0.74 4.46 -7.46
C ALA A 34 0.44 5.25 -6.86
N ARG A 35 1.36 5.78 -7.71
CA ARG A 35 2.46 6.64 -7.25
C ARG A 35 1.97 7.96 -6.67
N VAL A 36 0.99 8.63 -7.31
CA VAL A 36 0.37 9.85 -6.77
C VAL A 36 -0.21 9.58 -5.38
N PHE A 37 -0.97 8.48 -5.25
CA PHE A 37 -1.61 8.15 -3.99
C PHE A 37 -0.60 7.74 -2.92
N LYS A 38 0.39 6.93 -3.28
CA LYS A 38 1.50 6.56 -2.40
C LYS A 38 2.24 7.79 -1.86
N CYS A 39 2.61 8.74 -2.74
CA CYS A 39 3.29 9.97 -2.35
C CYS A 39 2.49 10.76 -1.30
N LEU A 40 1.17 10.90 -1.48
CA LEU A 40 0.31 11.55 -0.49
C LEU A 40 0.25 10.79 0.85
N LEU A 41 0.19 9.46 0.81
CA LEU A 41 0.16 8.63 2.01
C LEU A 41 1.49 8.66 2.78
N GLU A 42 2.62 8.72 2.08
CA GLU A 42 3.95 8.84 2.68
C GLU A 42 4.17 10.15 3.43
N HIS A 43 3.62 11.24 2.91
CA HIS A 43 3.64 12.55 3.57
C HIS A 43 2.56 12.69 4.66
N GLY A 44 1.64 11.74 4.76
CA GLY A 44 0.59 11.73 5.77
C GLY A 44 -0.29 12.98 5.72
N HIS A 45 -0.39 13.67 6.85
CA HIS A 45 -1.23 14.87 6.99
C HIS A 45 -0.51 16.20 6.66
N GLU A 46 0.73 16.12 6.19
CA GLU A 46 1.48 17.28 5.75
C GLU A 46 1.03 17.74 4.37
N THR A 47 1.26 19.03 4.09
CA THR A 47 0.94 19.60 2.79
C THR A 47 2.06 19.27 1.81
N VAL A 48 1.72 18.58 0.73
CA VAL A 48 2.63 18.30 -0.37
C VAL A 48 2.38 19.32 -1.48
N SER A 49 3.44 20.00 -1.90
CA SER A 49 3.35 21.00 -2.97
C SER A 49 3.07 20.32 -4.32
N ARG A 50 2.57 21.10 -5.28
CA ARG A 50 2.36 20.60 -6.65
C ARG A 50 3.67 20.19 -7.30
N GLU A 51 4.71 20.99 -7.07
CA GLU A 51 6.06 20.80 -7.59
C GLU A 51 6.65 19.50 -7.03
N THR A 52 6.52 19.27 -5.72
CA THR A 52 6.97 18.01 -5.08
C THR A 52 6.28 16.78 -5.69
N LEU A 53 4.95 16.85 -5.87
CA LEU A 53 4.19 15.76 -6.50
C LEU A 53 4.62 15.53 -7.95
N LEU A 54 4.80 16.59 -8.74
CA LEU A 54 5.25 16.46 -10.12
C LEU A 54 6.66 15.86 -10.19
N GLN A 55 7.56 16.31 -9.30
CA GLN A 55 8.92 15.79 -9.21
C GLN A 55 8.91 14.29 -8.87
N GLN A 56 8.33 13.90 -7.75
CA GLN A 56 8.41 12.53 -7.23
C GLN A 56 7.63 11.51 -8.07
N VAL A 57 6.54 11.93 -8.70
CA VAL A 57 5.66 11.00 -9.43
C VAL A 57 6.05 10.87 -10.90
N TRP A 58 6.55 11.92 -11.51
CA TRP A 58 6.87 11.94 -12.95
C TRP A 58 8.35 12.16 -13.22
N THR A 59 8.94 13.26 -12.76
CA THR A 59 10.31 13.64 -13.13
C THR A 59 11.33 12.61 -12.66
N ASP A 60 11.23 12.13 -11.44
CA ASP A 60 12.12 11.09 -10.88
C ASP A 60 11.98 9.72 -11.60
N HIS A 61 10.94 9.58 -12.42
CA HIS A 61 10.70 8.41 -13.26
C HIS A 61 10.95 8.68 -14.76
N GLY A 62 11.65 9.77 -15.10
CA GLY A 62 11.97 10.13 -16.48
C GLY A 62 10.76 10.59 -17.31
N LEU A 63 9.68 11.00 -16.65
CA LEU A 63 8.45 11.49 -17.27
C LEU A 63 8.25 12.97 -17.00
N SER A 64 7.42 13.63 -17.80
CA SER A 64 7.00 15.00 -17.58
C SER A 64 5.47 15.10 -17.45
N ALA A 65 5.00 16.00 -16.62
CA ALA A 65 3.58 16.27 -16.48
C ALA A 65 3.32 17.71 -16.13
N SER A 66 2.11 18.17 -16.44
CA SER A 66 1.62 19.49 -16.08
C SER A 66 0.78 19.48 -14.80
N SER A 67 0.53 20.65 -14.23
CA SER A 67 -0.42 20.78 -13.12
C SER A 67 -1.84 20.31 -13.49
N ALA A 68 -2.24 20.42 -14.77
CA ALA A 68 -3.52 19.88 -15.25
C ALA A 68 -3.53 18.37 -15.19
N THR A 69 -2.44 17.72 -15.60
CA THR A 69 -2.25 16.26 -15.50
C THR A 69 -2.33 15.80 -14.04
N LEU A 70 -1.62 16.49 -13.13
CA LEU A 70 -1.70 16.19 -11.69
C LEU A 70 -3.14 16.29 -11.16
N ASN A 71 -3.89 17.35 -11.51
CA ASN A 71 -5.29 17.50 -11.11
C ASN A 71 -6.16 16.34 -11.59
N GLN A 72 -5.93 15.86 -12.82
CA GLN A 72 -6.63 14.71 -13.36
C GLN A 72 -6.37 13.44 -12.53
N TYR A 73 -5.12 13.15 -12.19
CA TYR A 73 -4.78 11.97 -11.37
C TYR A 73 -5.33 12.07 -9.95
N ILE A 74 -5.33 13.24 -9.34
CA ILE A 74 -6.00 13.47 -8.04
C ILE A 74 -7.50 13.16 -8.15
N SER A 75 -8.15 13.57 -9.24
CA SER A 75 -9.57 13.28 -9.47
C SER A 75 -9.82 11.79 -9.67
N LEU A 76 -8.94 11.09 -10.40
CA LEU A 76 -9.01 9.63 -10.59
C LEU A 76 -8.84 8.89 -9.25
N THR A 77 -7.90 9.30 -8.41
CA THR A 77 -7.74 8.72 -7.07
C THR A 77 -9.00 8.88 -6.22
N ARG A 78 -9.61 10.06 -6.23
CA ARG A 78 -10.87 10.30 -5.51
C ARG A 78 -12.00 9.43 -6.03
N ARG A 79 -12.13 9.25 -7.34
CA ARG A 79 -13.13 8.34 -7.95
C ARG A 79 -12.90 6.89 -7.55
N ALA A 80 -11.65 6.44 -7.54
CA ALA A 80 -11.31 5.09 -7.12
C ALA A 80 -11.70 4.85 -5.65
N LEU A 81 -11.43 5.79 -4.74
CA LEU A 81 -11.87 5.73 -3.35
C LEU A 81 -13.41 5.64 -3.24
N THR A 82 -14.14 6.46 -4.00
CA THR A 82 -15.60 6.38 -4.03
C THR A 82 -16.10 5.05 -4.59
N SER A 83 -15.45 4.49 -5.60
CA SER A 83 -15.88 3.22 -6.23
C SER A 83 -15.74 2.02 -5.30
N VAL A 84 -14.75 2.02 -4.39
CA VAL A 84 -14.66 1.01 -3.33
C VAL A 84 -15.60 1.29 -2.16
N GLY A 85 -16.30 2.42 -2.21
CA GLY A 85 -17.33 2.79 -1.24
C GLY A 85 -16.84 3.70 -0.11
N PHE A 86 -15.68 4.32 -0.26
CA PHE A 86 -15.18 5.34 0.64
C PHE A 86 -15.67 6.72 0.17
N ASN A 87 -16.62 7.29 0.91
CA ASN A 87 -17.30 8.54 0.51
C ASN A 87 -16.75 9.79 1.21
N GLU A 88 -15.81 9.62 2.14
CA GLU A 88 -15.21 10.75 2.82
C GLU A 88 -14.14 11.45 1.97
N ARG A 89 -13.95 12.72 2.22
CA ARG A 89 -12.94 13.51 1.51
C ARG A 89 -11.55 13.27 2.12
N LEU A 90 -10.88 12.20 1.70
CA LEU A 90 -9.53 11.88 2.14
C LEU A 90 -8.50 12.91 1.63
N ILE A 91 -8.53 13.24 0.34
CA ILE A 91 -7.58 14.16 -0.28
C ILE A 91 -8.16 15.57 -0.29
N VAL A 92 -7.51 16.48 0.41
CA VAL A 92 -7.89 17.91 0.48
C VAL A 92 -7.00 18.72 -0.45
N THR A 93 -7.62 19.56 -1.28
CA THR A 93 -6.91 20.54 -2.12
C THR A 93 -6.74 21.83 -1.34
N LEU A 94 -5.51 22.31 -1.23
CA LEU A 94 -5.18 23.62 -0.67
C LEU A 94 -4.85 24.56 -1.83
N SER A 95 -5.66 25.62 -1.98
CA SER A 95 -5.46 26.60 -3.05
C SER A 95 -4.03 27.15 -3.04
N LYS A 96 -3.37 27.14 -4.21
CA LYS A 96 -1.99 27.60 -4.44
C LYS A 96 -0.89 26.87 -3.63
N LYS A 97 -1.24 25.99 -2.69
CA LYS A 97 -0.27 25.29 -1.82
C LYS A 97 -0.05 23.82 -2.20
N GLY A 98 -1.06 23.14 -2.76
CA GLY A 98 -0.95 21.73 -3.12
C GLY A 98 -2.06 20.87 -2.54
N TYR A 99 -1.69 19.69 -2.01
CA TYR A 99 -2.61 18.68 -1.52
C TYR A 99 -2.14 18.13 -0.17
N ARG A 100 -3.07 17.64 0.61
CA ARG A 100 -2.78 16.87 1.82
C ARG A 100 -3.87 15.84 2.10
N LEU A 101 -3.59 14.91 2.99
CA LEU A 101 -4.63 14.04 3.54
C LEU A 101 -5.44 14.77 4.62
N ASN A 102 -6.71 14.41 4.73
CA ASN A 102 -7.59 14.94 5.76
C ASN A 102 -7.12 14.45 7.13
N ARG A 103 -6.87 15.38 8.06
CA ARG A 103 -6.34 15.08 9.40
C ARG A 103 -7.29 14.28 10.29
N ILE A 104 -8.57 14.29 9.99
CA ILE A 104 -9.60 13.57 10.76
C ILE A 104 -9.59 12.08 10.42
N ILE A 105 -9.15 11.72 9.21
CA ILE A 105 -9.16 10.35 8.73
C ILE A 105 -7.84 9.67 9.12
N PRO A 106 -7.87 8.63 9.97
CA PRO A 106 -6.66 7.91 10.36
C PRO A 106 -6.09 7.13 9.17
N VAL A 107 -4.78 7.17 9.04
CA VAL A 107 -4.03 6.42 8.04
C VAL A 107 -2.91 5.68 8.74
N ASP A 108 -3.00 4.36 8.76
CA ASP A 108 -2.03 3.47 9.36
C ASP A 108 -1.17 2.83 8.27
N ARG A 109 0.10 2.59 8.58
CA ARG A 109 1.05 1.93 7.71
C ARG A 109 1.39 0.56 8.26
N LEU A 110 1.02 -0.50 7.55
CA LEU A 110 1.47 -1.84 7.87
C LEU A 110 2.83 -2.10 7.21
N ARG A 111 3.86 -2.25 8.02
CA ARG A 111 5.08 -2.92 7.61
C ARG A 111 4.83 -4.42 7.80
N ILE A 112 4.86 -5.17 6.72
CA ILE A 112 5.04 -6.60 6.83
C ILE A 112 6.55 -6.78 6.98
N ASP A 113 7.02 -6.68 8.20
CA ASP A 113 8.39 -7.08 8.52
C ASP A 113 8.40 -8.62 8.40
N PHE A 114 8.84 -9.12 7.27
CA PHE A 114 9.30 -10.50 7.24
C PHE A 114 10.49 -10.55 8.18
N PRO A 115 10.50 -11.41 9.21
CA PRO A 115 11.69 -11.59 10.02
C PRO A 115 12.81 -11.97 9.06
N GLU A 116 13.83 -11.13 9.02
CA GLU A 116 15.05 -11.44 8.27
C GLU A 116 15.55 -12.79 8.76
N PRO A 117 15.85 -13.75 7.88
CA PRO A 117 16.39 -15.02 8.33
C PRO A 117 17.62 -14.73 9.19
N PRO A 118 17.77 -15.37 10.36
CA PRO A 118 18.88 -15.09 11.24
C PRO A 118 20.17 -15.23 10.43
N GLN A 119 20.90 -14.11 10.32
CA GLN A 119 22.25 -14.15 9.78
C GLN A 119 23.03 -15.11 10.66
N LEU A 120 23.41 -16.23 10.07
CA LEU A 120 24.37 -17.15 10.67
C LEU A 120 25.67 -16.35 10.87
N ALA A 121 25.81 -15.80 12.06
CA ALA A 121 27.10 -15.33 12.52
C ALA A 121 28.03 -16.54 12.51
N ASP A 122 29.13 -16.39 11.78
CA ASP A 122 30.27 -17.31 11.77
C ASP A 122 30.46 -17.97 13.14
N ALA A 123 30.19 -19.24 13.23
CA ALA A 123 30.67 -20.09 14.30
C ALA A 123 31.38 -21.28 13.67
N SER A 124 32.69 -21.18 13.67
CA SER A 124 33.65 -22.23 13.38
C SER A 124 33.28 -23.53 14.05
N VAL A 125 33.15 -24.55 13.24
CA VAL A 125 33.50 -25.97 13.44
C VAL A 125 33.58 -26.51 14.88
N THR A 126 32.72 -27.47 15.19
CA THR A 126 33.14 -28.76 15.80
C THR A 126 32.11 -29.83 15.44
N LEU A 127 32.64 -30.88 14.87
CA LEU A 127 31.98 -32.14 14.49
C LEU A 127 31.40 -32.84 15.71
N ALA A 128 30.13 -33.20 15.68
CA ALA A 128 29.60 -34.42 16.27
C ALA A 128 28.15 -34.64 15.77
N SER A 129 27.96 -35.71 15.01
CA SER A 129 26.68 -36.34 14.69
C SER A 129 26.45 -37.45 15.73
N PRO A 130 25.29 -38.17 15.84
CA PRO A 130 23.96 -37.97 15.24
C PRO A 130 22.79 -38.17 16.23
N ALA A 131 21.61 -38.01 15.75
CA ALA A 131 20.40 -38.78 16.02
C ALA A 131 19.14 -37.99 16.38
N ALA A 132 18.24 -38.06 15.42
CA ALA A 132 16.80 -38.36 15.51
C ALA A 132 15.83 -37.36 16.18
N THR A 133 14.86 -37.07 15.38
CA THR A 133 13.41 -37.11 15.61
C THR A 133 12.64 -35.84 15.40
N THR A 134 12.16 -35.68 14.19
CA THR A 134 10.78 -35.51 13.70
C THR A 134 9.79 -34.63 14.47
N LYS A 135 9.09 -33.84 13.66
CA LYS A 135 7.73 -33.33 13.82
C LYS A 135 7.59 -31.92 14.36
N ASN A 136 7.37 -30.94 13.46
CA ASN A 136 6.18 -30.11 13.43
C ASN A 136 6.39 -28.85 12.57
N THR A 137 6.44 -29.01 11.24
CA THR A 137 6.50 -27.83 10.33
C THR A 137 5.34 -27.84 9.33
N HIS A 138 4.22 -28.47 9.67
CA HIS A 138 3.09 -28.59 8.73
C HIS A 138 1.81 -27.88 9.14
N HIS A 139 1.81 -27.07 10.19
CA HIS A 139 0.52 -26.52 10.70
C HIS A 139 0.24 -25.05 10.32
N TYR A 140 1.22 -24.31 9.84
CA TYR A 140 1.00 -22.90 9.47
C TYR A 140 0.75 -22.64 7.98
N PHE A 141 0.96 -23.65 7.13
CA PHE A 141 0.74 -23.51 5.68
C PHE A 141 -0.72 -23.71 5.25
N PHE A 142 -1.54 -24.34 6.08
CA PHE A 142 -2.92 -24.69 5.72
C PHE A 142 -3.98 -23.62 6.05
N ILE A 143 -3.65 -22.59 6.80
CA ILE A 143 -4.63 -21.55 7.19
C ILE A 143 -4.77 -20.45 6.13
N LEU A 144 -3.77 -20.28 5.27
CA LEU A 144 -3.78 -19.24 4.21
C LEU A 144 -4.43 -19.68 2.89
N LEU A 145 -4.69 -20.98 2.71
CA LEU A 145 -5.24 -21.51 1.45
C LEU A 145 -6.76 -21.72 1.46
N ARG A 146 -7.43 -21.44 2.55
CA ARG A 146 -8.89 -21.67 2.68
C ARG A 146 -9.78 -20.49 2.32
N SER A 147 -9.22 -19.36 1.89
CA SER A 147 -9.99 -18.18 1.45
C SER A 147 -10.06 -17.99 -0.07
N LEU A 148 -9.65 -18.97 -0.86
CA LEU A 148 -9.58 -18.84 -2.33
C LEU A 148 -10.39 -19.92 -3.08
N SER A 149 -11.45 -20.42 -2.49
CA SER A 149 -12.35 -21.32 -3.23
C SER A 149 -13.78 -21.08 -2.84
N ILE A 150 -14.46 -20.30 -3.63
CA ILE A 150 -15.91 -20.26 -3.88
C ILE A 150 -16.09 -19.29 -5.06
N VAL A 151 -16.64 -19.59 -6.15
CA VAL A 151 -17.44 -20.63 -6.81
C VAL A 151 -17.77 -20.08 -8.17
N VAL A 152 -17.67 -20.95 -9.15
CA VAL A 152 -18.43 -20.80 -10.39
C VAL A 152 -19.58 -21.81 -10.30
N PRO A 153 -20.78 -21.44 -10.68
CA PRO A 153 -21.39 -22.03 -11.87
C PRO A 153 -21.67 -21.02 -12.94
#